data_18c273b631f585cd4f8d590b2d817aa3
#
_entry.id   18c273b631f585cd4f8d590b2d817aa3
#
_cell.length_a   1.000
_cell.length_b   1.000
_cell.length_c   1.000
_cell.angle_alpha   90.00
_cell.angle_beta   90.00
_cell.angle_gamma   90.00
#
_symmetry.space_group_name_H-M   'P 1'
#
loop_
_entity.id
_entity.type
_entity.pdbx_description
1 polymer ?
#
loop_
_entity_poly.entity_id
_entity_poly.type
_entity_poly.pdbx_seq_one_letter_code
_entity_poly.pdbx_strand_id
1 'polypeptide(L)'
;MRSLTFVRGYTDRAPGSVLVRLGNTTLLCTATVEESLPPWRKESGLGWVTAEYDMLPGSTGDRRPRRRHSPDGRTVEIQRLIGRVMRSVIDFTRVGPRTIWLDCDVLQADGGTRTAAINGAYVALCDAVRWLKSRKLLDGSPVVEAVAAVSVGKVGGRILLDLDYEEDSSAEVDFNVAMTASGRFVEVQGAGEGCTFTRAELDGMLKAAAGGIREIIAAQTKALARRRG
;
A
#
# COMPACT_ATOMS: atom_id res chain seq x y z
N MET A 1 -5.19 -8.09 14.84
CA MET A 1 -5.40 -7.36 13.56
C MET A 1 -6.84 -7.48 13.12
N ARG A 2 -7.43 -6.43 12.52
CA ARG A 2 -8.78 -6.48 11.93
C ARG A 2 -8.85 -7.49 10.78
N SER A 3 -10.06 -7.89 10.37
CA SER A 3 -10.25 -8.79 9.23
C SER A 3 -9.71 -8.16 7.95
N LEU A 4 -8.83 -8.88 7.22
CA LEU A 4 -8.23 -8.42 5.97
C LEU A 4 -8.63 -9.35 4.82
N THR A 5 -9.17 -8.75 3.74
CA THR A 5 -9.54 -9.49 2.54
C THR A 5 -9.10 -8.75 1.27
N PHE A 6 -8.78 -9.53 0.22
CA PHE A 6 -8.42 -9.05 -1.11
C PHE A 6 -9.33 -9.73 -2.13
N VAL A 7 -10.19 -8.97 -2.81
CA VAL A 7 -11.03 -9.44 -3.92
C VAL A 7 -10.36 -9.00 -5.22
N ARG A 8 -9.71 -9.93 -5.91
CA ARG A 8 -8.96 -9.69 -7.14
C ARG A 8 -9.87 -9.72 -8.36
N GLY A 9 -9.51 -8.97 -9.42
CA GLY A 9 -10.33 -8.88 -10.62
C GLY A 9 -11.63 -8.13 -10.37
N TYR A 10 -11.63 -7.16 -9.47
CA TYR A 10 -12.83 -6.41 -9.10
C TYR A 10 -13.38 -5.56 -10.25
N THR A 11 -12.49 -5.05 -11.10
CA THR A 11 -12.84 -4.39 -12.36
C THR A 11 -12.10 -5.04 -13.51
N ASP A 12 -12.65 -4.96 -14.74
CA ASP A 12 -12.14 -5.70 -15.91
C ASP A 12 -11.15 -4.90 -16.76
N ARG A 13 -11.08 -3.58 -16.56
CA ARG A 13 -10.30 -2.69 -17.46
C ARG A 13 -8.82 -2.67 -17.11
N ALA A 14 -8.48 -2.60 -15.84
CA ALA A 14 -7.09 -2.57 -15.41
C ALA A 14 -6.48 -3.98 -15.37
N PRO A 15 -5.23 -4.16 -15.83
CA PRO A 15 -4.48 -5.41 -15.71
C PRO A 15 -4.40 -5.95 -14.29
N GLY A 16 -4.28 -5.08 -13.28
CA GLY A 16 -4.44 -5.40 -11.87
C GLY A 16 -5.62 -4.65 -11.28
N SER A 17 -6.50 -5.34 -10.53
CA SER A 17 -7.63 -4.68 -9.87
C SER A 17 -8.01 -5.48 -8.62
N VAL A 18 -8.04 -4.79 -7.47
CA VAL A 18 -8.21 -5.41 -6.16
C VAL A 18 -9.06 -4.52 -5.27
N LEU A 19 -10.18 -5.05 -4.77
CA LEU A 19 -10.88 -4.44 -3.64
C LEU A 19 -10.25 -4.98 -2.35
N VAL A 20 -9.74 -4.07 -1.53
CA VAL A 20 -9.18 -4.37 -0.21
C VAL A 20 -10.20 -4.00 0.86
N ARG A 21 -10.38 -4.87 1.84
CA ARG A 21 -11.12 -4.56 3.06
C ARG A 21 -10.26 -4.89 4.26
N LEU A 22 -10.07 -3.91 5.13
CA LEU A 22 -9.36 -4.02 6.41
C LEU A 22 -10.29 -3.50 7.50
N GLY A 23 -10.99 -4.40 8.19
CA GLY A 23 -12.12 -4.01 9.02
C GLY A 23 -13.15 -3.25 8.18
N ASN A 24 -13.52 -2.05 8.61
CA ASN A 24 -14.41 -1.15 7.86
C ASN A 24 -13.70 -0.31 6.80
N THR A 25 -12.36 -0.26 6.79
CA THR A 25 -11.61 0.45 5.74
C THR A 25 -11.68 -0.32 4.43
N THR A 26 -12.16 0.33 3.37
CA THR A 26 -12.33 -0.27 2.04
C THR A 26 -11.69 0.60 0.96
N LEU A 27 -10.86 0.01 0.12
CA LEU A 27 -10.18 0.67 -1.00
C LEU A 27 -10.29 -0.15 -2.28
N LEU A 28 -10.37 0.55 -3.42
CA LEU A 28 -10.10 -0.01 -4.73
C LEU A 28 -8.66 0.34 -5.11
N CYS A 29 -7.84 -0.68 -5.40
CA CYS A 29 -6.49 -0.51 -5.91
C CYS A 29 -6.40 -1.08 -7.31
N THR A 30 -5.96 -0.28 -8.29
CA THR A 30 -5.74 -0.75 -9.66
C THR A 30 -4.27 -0.62 -10.05
N ALA A 31 -3.86 -1.40 -11.04
CA ALA A 31 -2.54 -1.32 -11.66
C ALA A 31 -2.71 -1.26 -13.18
N THR A 32 -2.35 -0.14 -13.78
CA THR A 32 -2.40 0.11 -15.22
C THR A 32 -0.99 0.09 -15.79
N VAL A 33 -0.83 -0.42 -17.00
CA VAL A 33 0.46 -0.50 -17.70
C VAL A 33 0.44 0.44 -18.90
N GLU A 34 1.41 1.34 -18.97
CA GLU A 34 1.65 2.22 -20.11
C GLU A 34 2.97 1.85 -20.78
N GLU A 35 2.96 1.74 -22.12
CA GLU A 35 4.14 1.48 -22.97
C GLU A 35 4.96 2.77 -23.15
N SER A 36 5.04 3.59 -22.11
CA SER A 36 5.77 4.86 -22.09
C SER A 36 6.48 5.09 -20.77
N LEU A 37 7.52 5.91 -20.79
CA LEU A 37 8.27 6.31 -19.60
C LEU A 37 8.11 7.82 -19.35
N PRO A 38 8.17 8.26 -18.10
CA PRO A 38 8.29 9.68 -17.79
C PRO A 38 9.49 10.31 -18.53
N PRO A 39 9.41 11.60 -18.97
CA PRO A 39 10.47 12.24 -19.74
C PRO A 39 11.87 12.09 -19.15
N TRP A 40 12.00 12.24 -17.84
CA TRP A 40 13.27 12.15 -17.12
C TRP A 40 13.84 10.71 -17.04
N ARG A 41 13.05 9.68 -17.38
CA ARG A 41 13.44 8.27 -17.31
C ARG A 41 13.67 7.64 -18.70
N LYS A 42 13.27 8.31 -19.79
CA LYS A 42 13.29 7.74 -21.15
C LYS A 42 14.65 7.23 -21.58
N GLU A 43 15.72 7.97 -21.28
CA GLU A 43 17.07 7.61 -21.69
C GLU A 43 17.65 6.41 -20.93
N SER A 44 17.10 6.07 -19.77
CA SER A 44 17.60 4.95 -18.97
C SER A 44 17.20 3.57 -19.50
N GLY A 45 16.15 3.48 -20.32
CA GLY A 45 15.55 2.22 -20.75
C GLY A 45 14.94 1.37 -19.62
N LEU A 46 15.00 1.86 -18.40
CA LEU A 46 14.49 1.18 -17.21
C LEU A 46 13.02 1.52 -16.99
N GLY A 47 12.23 0.52 -16.58
CA GLY A 47 10.84 0.72 -16.23
C GLY A 47 10.62 1.65 -15.02
N TRP A 48 9.37 1.98 -14.78
CA TRP A 48 8.97 2.80 -13.64
C TRP A 48 7.70 2.29 -12.98
N VAL A 49 7.58 2.54 -11.67
CA VAL A 49 6.36 2.30 -10.88
C VAL A 49 6.04 3.59 -10.12
N THR A 50 4.84 4.07 -10.29
CA THR A 50 4.32 5.26 -9.59
C THR A 50 2.96 4.95 -8.99
N ALA A 51 2.49 5.83 -8.10
CA ALA A 51 1.21 5.65 -7.43
C ALA A 51 0.46 6.98 -7.29
N GLU A 52 -0.85 6.87 -7.42
CA GLU A 52 -1.82 7.88 -7.08
C GLU A 52 -2.66 7.39 -5.88
N TYR A 53 -3.15 8.33 -5.08
CA TYR A 53 -4.01 8.03 -3.94
C TYR A 53 -5.02 9.15 -3.78
N ASP A 54 -6.27 8.79 -3.62
CA ASP A 54 -7.31 9.77 -3.27
C ASP A 54 -8.40 9.11 -2.41
N MET A 55 -9.26 9.94 -1.85
CA MET A 55 -10.39 9.52 -1.04
C MET A 55 -11.69 10.03 -1.64
N LEU A 56 -12.69 9.15 -1.80
CA LEU A 56 -14.00 9.58 -2.25
C LEU A 56 -14.62 10.62 -1.29
N PRO A 57 -15.42 11.56 -1.79
CA PRO A 57 -16.06 12.57 -0.93
C PRO A 57 -16.84 12.02 0.25
N GLY A 58 -17.48 10.86 0.10
CA GLY A 58 -18.24 10.18 1.16
C GLY A 58 -17.49 9.06 1.85
N SER A 59 -16.16 9.01 1.76
CA SER A 59 -15.36 7.94 2.39
C SER A 59 -15.18 8.10 3.90
N THR A 60 -15.43 9.28 4.44
CA THR A 60 -15.37 9.62 5.87
C THR A 60 -16.76 10.02 6.38
N GLY A 61 -16.94 10.15 7.70
CA GLY A 61 -18.20 10.61 8.31
C GLY A 61 -18.65 11.95 7.75
N ASP A 62 -17.73 12.89 7.59
CA ASP A 62 -17.98 14.17 6.95
C ASP A 62 -17.60 14.14 5.47
N ARG A 63 -18.45 14.78 4.64
CA ARG A 63 -18.21 14.85 3.19
C ARG A 63 -16.97 15.72 2.90
N ARG A 64 -15.98 15.14 2.23
CA ARG A 64 -14.81 15.85 1.70
C ARG A 64 -15.13 16.49 0.33
N PRO A 65 -14.66 17.71 0.05
CA PRO A 65 -14.79 18.29 -1.29
C PRO A 65 -13.91 17.53 -2.29
N ARG A 66 -14.39 17.34 -3.54
CA ARG A 66 -13.51 16.90 -4.62
C ARG A 66 -12.52 17.99 -4.96
N ARG A 67 -11.24 17.68 -4.90
CA ARG A 67 -10.17 18.61 -5.31
C ARG A 67 -9.93 18.48 -6.81
N ARG A 68 -10.10 19.59 -7.54
CA ARG A 68 -10.02 19.58 -9.01
C ARG A 68 -8.68 20.09 -9.56
N HIS A 69 -7.90 20.82 -8.76
CA HIS A 69 -6.72 21.54 -9.27
C HIS A 69 -5.40 21.15 -8.61
N SER A 70 -5.40 20.68 -7.37
CA SER A 70 -4.19 20.14 -6.73
C SER A 70 -4.56 19.18 -5.61
N PRO A 71 -3.84 18.06 -5.45
CA PRO A 71 -3.97 17.20 -4.27
C PRO A 71 -3.48 17.95 -3.02
N ASP A 72 -3.99 17.58 -1.84
CA ASP A 72 -3.47 18.11 -0.58
C ASP A 72 -2.14 17.46 -0.19
N GLY A 73 -1.46 18.09 0.79
CA GLY A 73 -0.16 17.58 1.25
C GLY A 73 -0.21 16.14 1.74
N ARG A 74 -1.31 15.73 2.42
CA ARG A 74 -1.52 14.34 2.87
C ARG A 74 -1.64 13.38 1.69
N THR A 75 -2.43 13.73 0.68
CA THR A 75 -2.58 12.92 -0.53
C THR A 75 -1.25 12.72 -1.24
N VAL A 76 -0.48 13.80 -1.45
CA VAL A 76 0.85 13.74 -2.08
C VAL A 76 1.84 12.91 -1.25
N GLU A 77 1.82 13.06 0.07
CA GLU A 77 2.67 12.27 0.98
C GLU A 77 2.38 10.78 0.83
N ILE A 78 1.10 10.37 0.83
CA ILE A 78 0.71 8.97 0.73
C ILE A 78 1.02 8.39 -0.67
N GLN A 79 0.80 9.15 -1.74
CA GLN A 79 1.21 8.76 -3.10
C GLN A 79 2.71 8.44 -3.16
N ARG A 80 3.52 9.33 -2.60
CA ARG A 80 4.98 9.15 -2.56
C ARG A 80 5.39 7.94 -1.72
N LEU A 81 4.71 7.71 -0.59
CA LEU A 81 4.91 6.57 0.29
C LEU A 81 4.63 5.25 -0.45
N ILE A 82 3.44 5.10 -1.05
CA ILE A 82 3.06 3.90 -1.81
C ILE A 82 4.09 3.65 -2.93
N GLY A 83 4.41 4.69 -3.70
CA GLY A 83 5.40 4.60 -4.77
C GLY A 83 6.77 4.13 -4.28
N ARG A 84 7.30 4.69 -3.17
CA ARG A 84 8.58 4.26 -2.59
C ARG A 84 8.56 2.80 -2.17
N VAL A 85 7.50 2.39 -1.47
CA VAL A 85 7.36 1.01 -1.00
C VAL A 85 7.31 0.03 -2.17
N MET A 86 6.53 0.31 -3.21
CA MET A 86 6.47 -0.56 -4.38
C MET A 86 7.81 -0.62 -5.14
N ARG A 87 8.49 0.51 -5.27
CA ARG A 87 9.80 0.57 -5.95
C ARG A 87 10.90 -0.20 -5.23
N SER A 88 10.81 -0.38 -3.90
CA SER A 88 11.80 -1.14 -3.14
C SER A 88 11.82 -2.65 -3.44
N VAL A 89 10.74 -3.16 -4.03
CA VAL A 89 10.57 -4.60 -4.32
C VAL A 89 10.45 -4.89 -5.83
N ILE A 90 10.88 -3.93 -6.67
CA ILE A 90 10.83 -4.04 -8.14
C ILE A 90 12.24 -3.96 -8.75
N ASP A 91 12.56 -4.93 -9.59
CA ASP A 91 13.69 -4.87 -10.52
C ASP A 91 13.26 -4.13 -11.80
N PHE A 92 13.66 -2.87 -11.93
CA PHE A 92 13.28 -2.02 -13.06
C PHE A 92 13.85 -2.49 -14.41
N THR A 93 14.94 -3.23 -14.40
CA THR A 93 15.53 -3.78 -15.63
C THR A 93 14.57 -4.79 -16.28
N ARG A 94 13.80 -5.50 -15.45
CA ARG A 94 12.84 -6.51 -15.89
C ARG A 94 11.46 -5.95 -16.24
N VAL A 95 11.15 -4.73 -15.84
CA VAL A 95 9.89 -4.06 -16.25
C VAL A 95 9.96 -3.67 -17.72
N GLY A 96 11.16 -3.35 -18.23
CA GLY A 96 11.36 -2.79 -19.58
C GLY A 96 10.89 -1.35 -19.65
N PRO A 97 10.80 -0.75 -20.87
CA PRO A 97 10.51 0.67 -21.04
C PRO A 97 9.01 1.00 -20.84
N ARG A 98 8.46 0.65 -19.67
CA ARG A 98 7.05 0.80 -19.31
C ARG A 98 6.89 1.49 -17.97
N THR A 99 5.76 2.16 -17.80
CA THR A 99 5.30 2.67 -16.49
C THR A 99 4.14 1.84 -15.99
N ILE A 100 4.20 1.40 -14.73
CA ILE A 100 3.08 0.80 -14.03
C ILE A 100 2.52 1.86 -13.07
N TRP A 101 1.28 2.27 -13.30
CA TRP A 101 0.53 3.18 -12.45
C TRP A 101 -0.30 2.40 -11.46
N LEU A 102 -0.22 2.79 -10.20
CA LEU A 102 -1.00 2.20 -9.11
C LEU A 102 -1.95 3.27 -8.58
N ASP A 103 -3.24 3.09 -8.85
CA ASP A 103 -4.26 4.01 -8.38
C ASP A 103 -4.96 3.41 -7.16
N CYS A 104 -5.02 4.15 -6.07
CA CYS A 104 -5.59 3.70 -4.79
C CYS A 104 -6.68 4.66 -4.34
N ASP A 105 -7.94 4.27 -4.54
CA ASP A 105 -9.12 5.04 -4.18
C ASP A 105 -9.76 4.52 -2.89
N VAL A 106 -9.81 5.37 -1.86
CA VAL A 106 -10.48 5.04 -0.60
C VAL A 106 -11.99 5.21 -0.76
N LEU A 107 -12.72 4.12 -0.66
CA LEU A 107 -14.18 4.08 -0.73
C LEU A 107 -14.80 4.35 0.64
N GLN A 108 -14.19 3.81 1.70
CA GLN A 108 -14.56 3.99 3.10
C GLN A 108 -13.31 3.98 3.97
N ALA A 109 -13.20 4.93 4.89
CA ALA A 109 -12.06 5.11 5.78
C ALA A 109 -12.46 4.87 7.24
N ASP A 110 -11.71 3.98 7.91
CA ASP A 110 -11.80 3.68 9.34
C ASP A 110 -10.40 3.30 9.87
N GLY A 111 -9.47 4.26 9.85
CA GLY A 111 -8.05 4.04 10.17
C GLY A 111 -7.29 3.18 9.14
N GLY A 112 -5.98 3.28 9.12
CA GLY A 112 -5.09 2.44 8.32
C GLY A 112 -5.24 2.56 6.80
N THR A 113 -5.76 3.66 6.24
CA THR A 113 -6.01 3.78 4.79
C THR A 113 -4.74 3.71 3.98
N ARG A 114 -3.62 4.33 4.44
CA ARG A 114 -2.32 4.31 3.76
C ARG A 114 -1.69 2.93 3.73
N THR A 115 -1.79 2.17 4.81
CA THR A 115 -1.25 0.81 4.90
C THR A 115 -2.10 -0.17 4.08
N ALA A 116 -3.42 -0.04 4.11
CA ALA A 116 -4.32 -0.81 3.25
C ALA A 116 -4.08 -0.53 1.75
N ALA A 117 -3.79 0.75 1.38
CA ALA A 117 -3.42 1.13 0.02
C ALA A 117 -2.12 0.44 -0.43
N ILE A 118 -1.07 0.43 0.41
CA ILE A 118 0.18 -0.28 0.13
C ILE A 118 -0.09 -1.77 -0.10
N ASN A 119 -0.89 -2.39 0.79
CA ASN A 119 -1.19 -3.81 0.73
C ASN A 119 -1.99 -4.20 -0.52
N GLY A 120 -2.95 -3.36 -0.92
CA GLY A 120 -3.74 -3.56 -2.14
C GLY A 120 -2.95 -3.28 -3.41
N ALA A 121 -2.17 -2.20 -3.43
CA ALA A 121 -1.29 -1.85 -4.54
C ALA A 121 -0.30 -2.97 -4.86
N TYR A 122 0.27 -3.62 -3.84
CA TYR A 122 1.15 -4.77 -4.05
C TYR A 122 0.43 -5.93 -4.76
N VAL A 123 -0.79 -6.29 -4.34
CA VAL A 123 -1.56 -7.37 -4.97
C VAL A 123 -1.96 -6.99 -6.40
N ALA A 124 -2.37 -5.74 -6.65
CA ALA A 124 -2.69 -5.23 -7.98
C ALA A 124 -1.46 -5.23 -8.90
N LEU A 125 -0.29 -4.82 -8.38
CA LEU A 125 0.99 -4.86 -9.09
C LEU A 125 1.36 -6.29 -9.52
N CYS A 126 1.22 -7.26 -8.61
CA CYS A 126 1.46 -8.67 -8.92
C CYS A 126 0.54 -9.19 -10.04
N ASP A 127 -0.72 -8.73 -10.04
CA ASP A 127 -1.68 -9.10 -11.10
C ASP A 127 -1.34 -8.47 -12.45
N ALA A 128 -0.91 -7.20 -12.47
CA ALA A 128 -0.43 -6.54 -13.68
C ALA A 128 0.84 -7.22 -14.25
N VAL A 129 1.75 -7.64 -13.38
CA VAL A 129 2.93 -8.43 -13.78
C VAL A 129 2.53 -9.78 -14.38
N ARG A 130 1.55 -10.48 -13.80
CA ARG A 130 1.02 -11.73 -14.37
C ARG A 130 0.39 -11.52 -15.74
N TRP A 131 -0.36 -10.42 -15.89
CA TRP A 131 -0.98 -10.03 -17.15
C TRP A 131 0.09 -9.76 -18.23
N LEU A 132 1.16 -9.02 -17.90
CA LEU A 132 2.29 -8.81 -18.82
C LEU A 132 2.97 -10.13 -19.22
N LYS A 133 3.20 -11.03 -18.26
CA LYS A 133 3.77 -12.36 -18.53
C LYS A 133 2.87 -13.21 -19.43
N SER A 134 1.55 -13.19 -19.22
CA SER A 134 0.61 -13.94 -20.06
C SER A 134 0.62 -13.48 -21.51
N ARG A 135 1.01 -12.22 -21.76
CA ARG A 135 1.18 -11.61 -23.07
C ARG A 135 2.60 -11.74 -23.63
N LYS A 136 3.50 -12.44 -22.93
CA LYS A 136 4.92 -12.61 -23.30
C LYS A 136 5.68 -11.28 -23.40
N LEU A 137 5.27 -10.28 -22.63
CA LEU A 137 5.90 -8.96 -22.55
C LEU A 137 6.99 -8.87 -21.49
N LEU A 138 7.13 -9.93 -20.67
CA LEU A 138 8.17 -10.06 -19.64
C LEU A 138 8.73 -11.49 -19.66
N ASP A 139 10.06 -11.62 -19.58
CA ASP A 139 10.75 -12.91 -19.51
C ASP A 139 10.81 -13.48 -18.08
N GLY A 140 10.52 -12.68 -17.07
CA GLY A 140 10.55 -13.07 -15.66
C GLY A 140 9.60 -12.24 -14.83
N SER A 141 9.67 -12.36 -13.50
CA SER A 141 8.99 -11.45 -12.59
C SER A 141 9.91 -10.29 -12.24
N PRO A 142 9.48 -9.02 -12.43
CA PRO A 142 10.17 -7.88 -11.88
C PRO A 142 9.97 -7.73 -10.37
N VAL A 143 8.94 -8.36 -9.77
CA VAL A 143 8.74 -8.36 -8.31
C VAL A 143 9.75 -9.30 -7.67
N VAL A 144 10.64 -8.76 -6.84
CA VAL A 144 11.75 -9.49 -6.22
C VAL A 144 11.36 -10.15 -4.89
N GLU A 145 10.49 -9.52 -4.12
CA GLU A 145 9.93 -10.10 -2.90
C GLU A 145 8.60 -9.46 -2.52
N ALA A 146 7.89 -10.03 -1.55
CA ALA A 146 6.64 -9.46 -1.04
C ALA A 146 6.94 -8.30 -0.08
N VAL A 147 5.99 -7.35 -0.05
CA VAL A 147 6.00 -6.22 0.88
C VAL A 147 4.59 -5.97 1.43
N ALA A 148 4.53 -5.59 2.69
CA ALA A 148 3.29 -5.18 3.33
C ALA A 148 3.51 -4.05 4.32
N ALA A 149 2.43 -3.40 4.71
CA ALA A 149 2.46 -2.31 5.68
C ALA A 149 1.32 -2.45 6.70
N VAL A 150 1.56 -1.96 7.92
CA VAL A 150 0.58 -1.95 9.00
C VAL A 150 0.76 -0.69 9.85
N SER A 151 -0.34 -0.19 10.42
CA SER A 151 -0.28 0.81 11.48
C SER A 151 -0.06 0.12 12.84
N VAL A 152 0.65 0.81 13.71
CA VAL A 152 0.83 0.41 15.11
C VAL A 152 0.94 1.68 15.94
N GLY A 153 0.39 1.69 17.13
CA GLY A 153 0.44 2.88 17.97
C GLY A 153 0.40 2.56 19.44
N LYS A 154 0.59 3.60 20.25
CA LYS A 154 0.41 3.57 21.69
C LYS A 154 -0.90 4.27 22.03
N VAL A 155 -1.84 3.54 22.62
CA VAL A 155 -3.16 4.01 23.02
C VAL A 155 -3.41 3.62 24.48
N GLY A 156 -3.64 4.60 25.35
CA GLY A 156 -3.83 4.35 26.78
C GLY A 156 -2.68 3.56 27.40
N GLY A 157 -1.44 3.88 27.04
CA GLY A 157 -0.23 3.20 27.54
C GLY A 157 0.03 1.81 26.96
N ARG A 158 -0.82 1.29 26.05
CA ARG A 158 -0.68 -0.04 25.44
C ARG A 158 -0.32 0.05 23.98
N ILE A 159 0.54 -0.86 23.51
CA ILE A 159 0.86 -0.99 22.07
C ILE A 159 -0.26 -1.77 21.40
N LEU A 160 -0.93 -1.14 20.43
CA LEU A 160 -1.97 -1.72 19.60
C LEU A 160 -1.48 -1.86 18.16
N LEU A 161 -1.93 -2.91 17.48
CA LEU A 161 -1.59 -3.23 16.09
C LEU A 161 -2.83 -3.04 15.21
N ASP A 162 -2.67 -2.33 14.09
CA ASP A 162 -3.72 -2.10 13.10
C ASP A 162 -4.86 -1.25 13.68
N LEU A 163 -4.53 0.01 13.95
CA LEU A 163 -5.44 0.97 14.57
C LEU A 163 -6.66 1.26 13.67
N ASP A 164 -7.85 1.23 14.26
CA ASP A 164 -9.03 1.82 13.66
C ASP A 164 -9.04 3.36 13.84
N TYR A 165 -10.09 4.04 13.39
CA TYR A 165 -10.15 5.50 13.45
C TYR A 165 -10.20 6.04 14.89
N GLU A 166 -10.91 5.39 15.80
CA GLU A 166 -11.02 5.82 17.19
C GLU A 166 -9.69 5.65 17.93
N GLU A 167 -9.04 4.51 17.71
CA GLU A 167 -7.71 4.22 18.26
C GLU A 167 -6.65 5.16 17.68
N ASP A 168 -6.64 5.38 16.34
CA ASP A 168 -5.70 6.27 15.65
C ASP A 168 -5.84 7.73 16.13
N SER A 169 -7.09 8.22 16.25
CA SER A 169 -7.37 9.59 16.69
C SER A 169 -7.04 9.87 18.17
N SER A 170 -6.99 8.84 18.99
CA SER A 170 -6.65 8.91 20.42
C SER A 170 -5.22 8.42 20.74
N ALA A 171 -4.46 8.03 19.71
CA ALA A 171 -3.13 7.50 19.90
C ALA A 171 -2.15 8.54 20.46
N GLU A 172 -1.43 8.19 21.50
CA GLU A 172 -0.30 8.97 22.02
C GLU A 172 0.88 8.94 21.05
N VAL A 173 1.05 7.81 20.34
CA VAL A 173 2.08 7.59 19.34
C VAL A 173 1.46 6.83 18.19
N ASP A 174 1.55 7.38 16.96
CA ASP A 174 1.14 6.72 15.72
C ASP A 174 2.36 6.35 14.87
N PHE A 175 2.40 5.09 14.45
CA PHE A 175 3.43 4.55 13.58
C PHE A 175 2.83 3.82 12.38
N ASN A 176 3.48 4.01 11.21
CA ASN A 176 3.22 3.23 10.01
C ASN A 176 4.52 2.55 9.59
N VAL A 177 4.48 1.23 9.47
CA VAL A 177 5.66 0.42 9.17
C VAL A 177 5.41 -0.38 7.90
N ALA A 178 6.34 -0.31 6.94
CA ALA A 178 6.37 -1.19 5.78
C ALA A 178 7.63 -2.05 5.81
N MET A 179 7.48 -3.36 5.60
CA MET A 179 8.57 -4.32 5.59
C MET A 179 8.41 -5.32 4.46
N THR A 180 9.52 -5.85 4.01
CA THR A 180 9.58 -6.96 3.06
C THR A 180 9.38 -8.32 3.76
N ALA A 181 9.13 -9.37 2.96
CA ALA A 181 8.99 -10.73 3.47
C ALA A 181 10.26 -11.24 4.17
N SER A 182 11.45 -10.74 3.77
CA SER A 182 12.72 -11.05 4.43
C SER A 182 12.93 -10.32 5.75
N GLY A 183 11.98 -9.50 6.20
CA GLY A 183 12.04 -8.76 7.46
C GLY A 183 12.82 -7.45 7.39
N ARG A 184 13.11 -6.93 6.20
CA ARG A 184 13.79 -5.65 6.02
C ARG A 184 12.79 -4.50 6.04
N PHE A 185 13.11 -3.44 6.74
CA PHE A 185 12.32 -2.22 6.73
C PHE A 185 12.44 -1.49 5.39
N VAL A 186 11.29 -1.06 4.86
CA VAL A 186 11.21 -0.16 3.70
C VAL A 186 10.87 1.24 4.13
N GLU A 187 9.94 1.35 5.09
CA GLU A 187 9.50 2.63 5.65
C GLU A 187 9.19 2.44 7.13
N VAL A 188 9.62 3.39 7.95
CA VAL A 188 9.21 3.54 9.35
C VAL A 188 8.88 5.01 9.53
N GLN A 189 7.61 5.32 9.71
CA GLN A 189 7.12 6.67 9.91
C GLN A 189 6.34 6.70 11.20
N GLY A 190 6.69 7.59 12.12
CA GLY A 190 5.98 7.67 13.39
C GLY A 190 6.24 8.99 14.10
N ALA A 191 5.25 9.39 14.88
CA ALA A 191 5.28 10.62 15.68
C ALA A 191 4.59 10.40 17.01
N GLY A 192 5.03 11.14 18.03
CA GLY A 192 4.28 11.29 19.28
C GLY A 192 3.37 12.52 19.17
N GLU A 193 2.08 12.32 19.40
CA GLU A 193 1.08 13.39 19.41
C GLU A 193 1.03 14.06 20.78
N GLY A 194 1.76 15.19 20.91
CA GLY A 194 1.86 15.91 22.18
C GLY A 194 2.67 15.22 23.28
N CYS A 195 3.35 14.11 22.98
CA CYS A 195 4.18 13.34 23.90
C CYS A 195 5.48 12.87 23.25
N THR A 196 6.32 12.21 24.05
CA THR A 196 7.54 11.53 23.58
C THR A 196 7.42 10.03 23.83
N PHE A 197 8.21 9.22 23.14
CA PHE A 197 8.29 7.78 23.37
C PHE A 197 9.73 7.33 23.52
N THR A 198 9.91 6.27 24.28
CA THR A 198 11.21 5.69 24.60
C THR A 198 11.68 4.71 23.51
N ARG A 199 12.95 4.36 23.56
CA ARG A 199 13.53 3.30 22.69
C ARG A 199 12.83 1.96 22.91
N ALA A 200 12.48 1.61 24.15
CA ALA A 200 11.78 0.36 24.46
C ALA A 200 10.37 0.32 23.84
N GLU A 201 9.65 1.44 23.86
CA GLU A 201 8.34 1.55 23.21
C GLU A 201 8.47 1.45 21.68
N LEU A 202 9.48 2.09 21.08
CA LEU A 202 9.78 1.94 19.66
C LEU A 202 10.05 0.48 19.29
N ASP A 203 10.93 -0.21 20.03
CA ASP A 203 11.26 -1.60 19.76
C ASP A 203 10.03 -2.52 19.94
N GLY A 204 9.14 -2.22 20.90
CA GLY A 204 7.87 -2.89 21.08
C GLY A 204 6.91 -2.72 19.90
N MET A 205 6.76 -1.48 19.40
CA MET A 205 5.92 -1.18 18.22
C MET A 205 6.47 -1.85 16.95
N LEU A 206 7.78 -1.81 16.73
CA LEU A 206 8.41 -2.49 15.58
C LEU A 206 8.24 -4.01 15.64
N LYS A 207 8.32 -4.60 16.82
CA LYS A 207 8.05 -6.04 17.04
C LYS A 207 6.60 -6.40 16.72
N ALA A 208 5.64 -5.59 17.17
CA ALA A 208 4.22 -5.78 16.88
C ALA A 208 3.96 -5.66 15.36
N ALA A 209 4.49 -4.62 14.73
CA ALA A 209 4.38 -4.40 13.30
C ALA A 209 4.93 -5.59 12.48
N ALA A 210 6.10 -6.11 12.86
CA ALA A 210 6.67 -7.29 12.18
C ALA A 210 5.76 -8.53 12.28
N GLY A 211 5.02 -8.68 13.38
CA GLY A 211 4.00 -9.72 13.54
C GLY A 211 2.86 -9.55 12.52
N GLY A 212 2.24 -8.37 12.52
CA GLY A 212 1.13 -8.06 11.61
C GLY A 212 1.51 -8.13 10.13
N ILE A 213 2.71 -7.66 9.78
CA ILE A 213 3.20 -7.72 8.39
C ILE A 213 3.32 -9.16 7.90
N ARG A 214 3.78 -10.11 8.73
CA ARG A 214 3.80 -11.53 8.35
C ARG A 214 2.40 -12.07 8.07
N GLU A 215 1.40 -11.70 8.88
CA GLU A 215 0.00 -12.10 8.65
C GLU A 215 -0.55 -11.51 7.35
N ILE A 216 -0.26 -10.23 7.07
CA ILE A 216 -0.68 -9.55 5.83
C ILE A 216 -0.05 -10.23 4.62
N ILE A 217 1.26 -10.52 4.63
CA ILE A 217 1.96 -11.19 3.53
C ILE A 217 1.37 -12.59 3.31
N ALA A 218 1.02 -13.32 4.35
CA ALA A 218 0.34 -14.61 4.22
C ALA A 218 -1.03 -14.46 3.55
N ALA A 219 -1.81 -13.42 3.90
CA ALA A 219 -3.10 -13.12 3.28
C ALA A 219 -2.94 -12.72 1.79
N GLN A 220 -1.95 -11.89 1.45
CA GLN A 220 -1.61 -11.52 0.07
C GLN A 220 -1.24 -12.77 -0.74
N THR A 221 -0.38 -13.63 -0.21
CA THR A 221 0.04 -14.89 -0.85
C THR A 221 -1.16 -15.80 -1.12
N LYS A 222 -2.04 -15.97 -0.13
CA LYS A 222 -3.27 -16.75 -0.27
C LYS A 222 -4.21 -16.17 -1.34
N ALA A 223 -4.35 -14.84 -1.38
CA ALA A 223 -5.15 -14.18 -2.41
C ALA A 223 -4.53 -14.38 -3.79
N LEU A 224 -3.22 -14.22 -3.94
CA LEU A 224 -2.50 -14.38 -5.21
C LEU A 224 -2.47 -15.83 -5.71
N ALA A 225 -2.56 -16.83 -4.83
CA ALA A 225 -2.63 -18.24 -5.23
C ALA A 225 -3.96 -18.64 -5.88
N ARG A 226 -5.06 -17.92 -5.56
CA ARG A 226 -6.37 -18.19 -6.16
C ARG A 226 -6.40 -17.71 -7.62
N ARG A 227 -7.14 -18.42 -8.49
CA ARG A 227 -7.44 -17.88 -9.84
C ARG A 227 -8.28 -16.61 -9.68
N ARG A 228 -8.15 -15.68 -10.62
CA ARG A 228 -9.12 -14.59 -10.76
C ARG A 228 -10.48 -15.21 -11.05
N GLY A 229 -11.50 -14.78 -10.31
CA GLY A 229 -12.88 -15.15 -10.62
C GLY A 229 -13.35 -14.51 -11.91
#